data_78bbe1bd45c16eb4e5830244102f1f9d
#
_entry.id   78bbe1bd45c16eb4e5830244102f1f9d
#
_cell.length_a   1.000
_cell.length_b   1.000
_cell.length_c   1.000
_cell.angle_alpha   90.00
_cell.angle_beta   90.00
_cell.angle_gamma   90.00
#
_symmetry.space_group_name_H-M   'P 1'
#
loop_
_entity.id
_entity.type
_entity.pdbx_description
1 polymer ?
#
loop_
_entity_poly.entity_id
_entity_poly.type
_entity_poly.pdbx_seq_one_letter_code
_entity_poly.pdbx_strand_id
1 'polypeptide(L)'
;MKVIVTKSYDETCTVIANLFRDLIVAKPNAKLGLATGGTPVPIYKKLIAMNEAGTLDFSGVHTVNLDEYCGIDGTHDQSYRYFMNTNLFDHINIDKNNTFVAKGLGDFEANARELEAKVYEGGVADIQLLGIGNNGHIAFN
;
A
#
# COMPACT_ATOMS: atom_id res chain seq x y z
N MET A 1 -5.74 -20.96 -6.94
CA MET A 1 -4.86 -19.84 -7.30
C MET A 1 -5.13 -19.41 -8.74
N LYS A 2 -5.27 -18.10 -9.02
CA LYS A 2 -5.38 -17.57 -10.39
C LYS A 2 -4.02 -17.02 -10.80
N VAL A 3 -3.50 -17.48 -11.95
CA VAL A 3 -2.25 -16.97 -12.54
C VAL A 3 -2.58 -16.15 -13.77
N ILE A 4 -2.02 -14.95 -13.88
CA ILE A 4 -2.16 -14.06 -15.03
C ILE A 4 -0.75 -13.84 -15.60
N VAL A 5 -0.53 -14.30 -16.81
CA VAL A 5 0.73 -14.09 -17.55
C VAL A 5 0.56 -12.90 -18.47
N THR A 6 1.47 -11.95 -18.39
CA THR A 6 1.45 -10.71 -19.17
C THR A 6 2.67 -10.66 -20.10
N LYS A 7 2.61 -9.81 -21.14
CA LYS A 7 3.69 -9.67 -22.13
C LYS A 7 4.78 -8.70 -21.68
N SER A 8 4.49 -7.85 -20.69
CA SER A 8 5.43 -6.87 -20.19
C SER A 8 5.14 -6.53 -18.72
N TYR A 9 6.13 -5.96 -18.05
CA TYR A 9 5.97 -5.45 -16.68
C TYR A 9 4.92 -4.33 -16.61
N ASP A 10 4.88 -3.44 -17.59
CA ASP A 10 3.87 -2.37 -17.65
C ASP A 10 2.44 -2.93 -17.75
N GLU A 11 2.25 -3.98 -18.57
CA GLU A 11 0.97 -4.67 -18.63
C GLU A 11 0.60 -5.31 -17.28
N THR A 12 1.57 -5.94 -16.58
CA THR A 12 1.36 -6.44 -15.20
C THR A 12 0.87 -5.33 -14.29
N CYS A 13 1.56 -4.18 -14.29
CA CYS A 13 1.18 -3.03 -13.46
C CYS A 13 -0.22 -2.50 -13.79
N THR A 14 -0.59 -2.52 -15.09
CA THR A 14 -1.93 -2.11 -15.54
C THR A 14 -3.01 -3.08 -15.02
N VAL A 15 -2.77 -4.39 -15.11
CA VAL A 15 -3.70 -5.41 -14.59
C VAL A 15 -3.91 -5.20 -13.09
N ILE A 16 -2.82 -5.01 -12.33
CA ILE A 16 -2.91 -4.81 -10.87
C ILE A 16 -3.63 -3.51 -10.54
N ALA A 17 -3.29 -2.39 -11.19
CA ALA A 17 -3.97 -1.10 -10.98
C ALA A 17 -5.47 -1.19 -11.26
N ASN A 18 -5.88 -1.93 -12.31
CA ASN A 18 -7.28 -2.17 -12.60
C ASN A 18 -7.98 -3.00 -11.51
N LEU A 19 -7.33 -3.99 -10.91
CA LEU A 19 -7.90 -4.74 -9.78
C LEU A 19 -8.17 -3.83 -8.57
N PHE A 20 -7.25 -2.92 -8.25
CA PHE A 20 -7.46 -1.92 -7.20
C PHE A 20 -8.61 -0.97 -7.55
N ARG A 21 -8.62 -0.44 -8.78
CA ARG A 21 -9.70 0.43 -9.26
C ARG A 21 -11.06 -0.25 -9.14
N ASP A 22 -11.20 -1.46 -9.65
CA ASP A 22 -12.47 -2.17 -9.67
C ASP A 22 -12.97 -2.45 -8.25
N LEU A 23 -12.06 -2.79 -7.32
CA LEU A 23 -12.39 -2.95 -5.92
C LEU A 23 -12.87 -1.63 -5.29
N ILE A 24 -12.11 -0.53 -5.46
CA ILE A 24 -12.44 0.76 -4.85
C ILE A 24 -13.77 1.30 -5.39
N VAL A 25 -14.02 1.15 -6.69
CA VAL A 25 -15.31 1.52 -7.30
C VAL A 25 -16.48 0.72 -6.72
N ALA A 26 -16.27 -0.58 -6.51
CA ALA A 26 -17.30 -1.46 -5.91
C ALA A 26 -17.45 -1.25 -4.39
N LYS A 27 -16.38 -0.84 -3.70
CA LYS A 27 -16.34 -0.64 -2.25
C LYS A 27 -15.54 0.63 -1.93
N PRO A 28 -16.17 1.82 -1.92
CA PRO A 28 -15.48 3.10 -1.71
C PRO A 28 -14.72 3.23 -0.39
N ASN A 29 -15.07 2.43 0.61
CA ASN A 29 -14.37 2.34 1.90
C ASN A 29 -13.49 1.08 2.01
N ALA A 30 -12.96 0.60 0.89
CA ALA A 30 -12.09 -0.56 0.85
C ALA A 30 -10.84 -0.37 1.72
N LYS A 31 -10.37 -1.45 2.31
CA LYS A 31 -9.10 -1.51 3.03
C LYS A 31 -8.05 -2.17 2.14
N LEU A 32 -6.98 -1.45 1.87
CA LEU A 32 -5.91 -1.87 0.97
C LEU A 32 -4.65 -2.19 1.77
N GLY A 33 -4.10 -3.37 1.57
CA GLY A 33 -2.75 -3.68 1.99
C GLY A 33 -1.76 -3.26 0.90
N LEU A 34 -0.79 -2.42 1.27
CA LEU A 34 0.17 -1.83 0.32
C LEU A 34 1.59 -2.29 0.60
N ALA A 35 2.43 -2.26 -0.42
CA ALA A 35 3.82 -2.66 -0.37
C ALA A 35 4.76 -1.49 -0.68
N THR A 36 5.99 -1.57 -0.18
CA THR A 36 7.08 -0.63 -0.47
C THR A 36 8.09 -1.22 -1.44
N GLY A 37 9.12 -0.45 -1.78
CA GLY A 37 10.16 -0.84 -2.73
C GLY A 37 9.87 -0.40 -4.17
N GLY A 38 10.80 -0.67 -5.07
CA GLY A 38 10.72 -0.19 -6.46
C GLY A 38 9.62 -0.85 -7.29
N THR A 39 9.29 -2.09 -6.98
CA THR A 39 8.32 -2.89 -7.76
C THR A 39 6.90 -2.30 -7.78
N PRO A 40 6.29 -1.82 -6.69
CA PRO A 40 4.93 -1.25 -6.73
C PRO A 40 4.85 0.17 -7.32
N VAL A 41 5.96 0.91 -7.44
CA VAL A 41 5.94 2.31 -7.89
C VAL A 41 5.20 2.53 -9.22
N PRO A 42 5.40 1.74 -10.28
CA PRO A 42 4.65 1.92 -11.52
C PRO A 42 3.15 1.66 -11.36
N ILE A 43 2.74 0.79 -10.41
CA ILE A 43 1.33 0.57 -10.08
C ILE A 43 0.76 1.83 -9.45
N TYR A 44 1.46 2.42 -8.47
CA TYR A 44 1.06 3.66 -7.80
C TYR A 44 0.92 4.82 -8.79
N LYS A 45 1.85 4.96 -9.74
CA LYS A 45 1.74 5.97 -10.80
C LYS A 45 0.46 5.83 -11.62
N LYS A 46 0.03 4.60 -11.92
CA LYS A 46 -1.23 4.36 -12.63
C LYS A 46 -2.45 4.72 -11.77
N LEU A 47 -2.43 4.41 -10.48
CA LEU A 47 -3.48 4.79 -9.53
C LEU A 47 -3.57 6.31 -9.37
N ILE A 48 -2.44 7.00 -9.26
CA ILE A 48 -2.35 8.47 -9.23
C ILE A 48 -3.00 9.06 -10.49
N ALA A 49 -2.62 8.57 -11.68
CA ALA A 49 -3.20 9.04 -12.93
C ALA A 49 -4.73 8.86 -13.00
N MET A 50 -5.24 7.75 -12.46
CA MET A 50 -6.70 7.53 -12.37
C MET A 50 -7.38 8.51 -11.41
N ASN A 51 -6.75 8.85 -10.30
CA ASN A 51 -7.26 9.83 -9.35
C ASN A 51 -7.23 11.24 -9.95
N GLU A 52 -6.12 11.65 -10.56
CA GLU A 52 -5.97 12.94 -11.25
C GLU A 52 -6.98 13.13 -12.39
N ALA A 53 -7.28 12.05 -13.12
CA ALA A 53 -8.32 12.03 -14.16
C ALA A 53 -9.75 12.05 -13.61
N GLY A 54 -9.94 11.99 -12.28
CA GLY A 54 -11.26 11.94 -11.63
C GLY A 54 -12.00 10.62 -11.81
N THR A 55 -11.32 9.56 -12.23
CA THR A 55 -11.93 8.22 -12.48
C THR A 55 -11.80 7.29 -11.28
N LEU A 56 -11.02 7.67 -10.26
CA LEU A 56 -10.82 6.88 -9.03
C LEU A 56 -10.76 7.81 -7.82
N ASP A 57 -11.60 7.55 -6.82
CA ASP A 57 -11.72 8.33 -5.58
C ASP A 57 -11.18 7.53 -4.40
N PHE A 58 -10.18 8.09 -3.70
CA PHE A 58 -9.56 7.49 -2.52
C PHE A 58 -10.06 8.07 -1.20
N SER A 59 -11.00 9.03 -1.21
CA SER A 59 -11.40 9.76 0.01
C SER A 59 -11.95 8.88 1.13
N GLY A 60 -12.56 7.74 0.80
CA GLY A 60 -13.07 6.77 1.78
C GLY A 60 -12.16 5.57 2.01
N VAL A 61 -11.04 5.46 1.30
CA VAL A 61 -10.16 4.30 1.33
C VAL A 61 -9.30 4.29 2.59
N HIS A 62 -9.06 3.09 3.14
CA HIS A 62 -8.12 2.84 4.22
C HIS A 62 -6.93 2.04 3.73
N THR A 63 -5.73 2.30 4.27
CA THR A 63 -4.54 1.54 3.89
C THR A 63 -3.74 1.05 5.09
N VAL A 64 -3.08 -0.09 4.93
CA VAL A 64 -2.12 -0.63 5.88
C VAL A 64 -0.89 -1.16 5.14
N ASN A 65 0.31 -0.81 5.63
CA ASN A 65 1.57 -1.40 5.23
C ASN A 65 2.03 -2.40 6.29
N LEU A 66 2.71 -3.46 5.88
CA LEU A 66 3.02 -4.60 6.74
C LEU A 66 4.23 -4.38 7.66
N ASP A 67 5.10 -3.42 7.34
CA ASP A 67 6.40 -3.28 7.97
C ASP A 67 6.90 -1.82 7.98
N GLU A 68 7.92 -1.56 8.81
CA GLU A 68 8.73 -0.35 8.85
C GLU A 68 10.08 -0.68 9.47
N TYR A 69 11.11 0.07 9.13
CA TYR A 69 12.44 -0.03 9.75
C TYR A 69 12.42 0.48 11.19
N CYS A 70 13.03 -0.30 12.09
CA CYS A 70 13.29 0.14 13.46
C CYS A 70 14.45 1.16 13.48
N GLY A 71 14.31 2.20 14.31
CA GLY A 71 15.36 3.16 14.57
C GLY A 71 15.31 4.44 13.74
N ILE A 72 14.32 4.58 12.85
CA ILE A 72 14.14 5.80 12.05
C ILE A 72 12.73 6.39 12.23
N ASP A 73 12.63 7.72 12.12
CA ASP A 73 11.36 8.43 12.15
C ASP A 73 10.66 8.35 10.78
N GLY A 74 9.33 8.42 10.78
CA GLY A 74 8.53 8.39 9.56
C GLY A 74 8.77 9.56 8.58
N THR A 75 9.49 10.61 8.99
CA THR A 75 9.93 11.71 8.12
C THR A 75 11.31 11.46 7.48
N HIS A 76 12.03 10.43 7.94
CA HIS A 76 13.32 10.04 7.37
C HIS A 76 13.14 9.52 5.94
N ASP A 77 14.01 9.92 5.01
CA ASP A 77 13.90 9.59 3.58
C ASP A 77 14.00 8.09 3.25
N GLN A 78 14.50 7.28 4.18
CA GLN A 78 14.55 5.82 4.06
C GLN A 78 13.37 5.11 4.74
N SER A 79 12.48 5.83 5.45
CA SER A 79 11.31 5.19 6.08
C SER A 79 10.26 4.78 5.05
N TYR A 80 9.51 3.73 5.36
CA TYR A 80 8.39 3.30 4.51
C TYR A 80 7.21 4.26 4.59
N ARG A 81 7.02 4.97 5.70
CA ARG A 81 6.06 6.08 5.78
C ARG A 81 6.41 7.19 4.78
N TYR A 82 7.68 7.62 4.75
CA TYR A 82 8.15 8.61 3.78
C TYR A 82 7.98 8.11 2.35
N PHE A 83 8.37 6.85 2.09
CA PHE A 83 8.20 6.22 0.79
C PHE A 83 6.73 6.25 0.33
N MET A 84 5.80 5.86 1.19
CA MET A 84 4.37 5.83 0.84
C MET A 84 3.80 7.24 0.60
N ASN A 85 4.19 8.22 1.43
CA ASN A 85 3.81 9.61 1.21
C ASN A 85 4.27 10.08 -0.17
N THR A 86 5.57 9.94 -0.45
CA THR A 86 6.22 10.47 -1.66
C THR A 86 5.75 9.77 -2.94
N ASN A 87 5.45 8.47 -2.89
CA ASN A 87 5.12 7.70 -4.08
C ASN A 87 3.61 7.51 -4.31
N LEU A 88 2.76 7.79 -3.31
CA LEU A 88 1.31 7.62 -3.46
C LEU A 88 0.50 8.66 -2.70
N PHE A 89 0.61 8.73 -1.36
CA PHE A 89 -0.38 9.43 -0.53
C PHE A 89 -0.44 10.94 -0.77
N ASP A 90 0.68 11.60 -1.11
CA ASP A 90 0.75 13.03 -1.41
C ASP A 90 0.16 13.40 -2.78
N HIS A 91 -0.12 12.40 -3.61
CA HIS A 91 -0.56 12.57 -5.00
C HIS A 91 -2.03 12.15 -5.24
N ILE A 92 -2.71 11.66 -4.21
CA ILE A 92 -4.12 11.22 -4.30
C ILE A 92 -4.96 11.89 -3.21
N ASN A 93 -6.27 11.84 -3.33
CA ASN A 93 -7.20 12.49 -2.39
C ASN A 93 -7.53 11.62 -1.15
N ILE A 94 -6.62 10.73 -0.73
CA ILE A 94 -6.80 9.95 0.49
C ILE A 94 -6.67 10.82 1.74
N ASP A 95 -7.52 10.59 2.74
CA ASP A 95 -7.27 11.13 4.08
C ASP A 95 -6.10 10.37 4.71
N LYS A 96 -5.00 11.08 5.02
CA LYS A 96 -3.82 10.46 5.63
C LYS A 96 -4.08 9.83 6.99
N ASN A 97 -5.13 10.24 7.70
CA ASN A 97 -5.57 9.59 8.93
C ASN A 97 -6.09 8.16 8.69
N ASN A 98 -6.50 7.86 7.47
CA ASN A 98 -6.91 6.51 7.05
C ASN A 98 -5.72 5.67 6.56
N THR A 99 -4.49 6.17 6.63
CA THR A 99 -3.29 5.43 6.22
C THR A 99 -2.47 4.99 7.42
N PHE A 100 -2.11 3.72 7.48
CA PHE A 100 -1.27 3.20 8.55
C PHE A 100 0.03 2.58 7.99
N VAL A 101 1.15 3.05 8.52
CA VAL A 101 2.47 2.43 8.43
C VAL A 101 3.01 2.37 9.85
N ALA A 102 3.61 1.26 10.25
CA ALA A 102 4.15 1.08 11.60
C ALA A 102 5.14 2.19 11.97
N LYS A 103 5.32 2.43 13.27
CA LYS A 103 6.29 3.41 13.76
C LYS A 103 7.66 2.77 13.91
N GLY A 104 8.69 3.43 13.40
CA GLY A 104 10.08 2.99 13.52
C GLY A 104 10.77 3.38 14.83
N LEU A 105 10.15 4.24 15.65
CA LEU A 105 10.68 4.72 16.94
C LEU A 105 9.76 4.35 18.11
N GLY A 106 10.33 4.38 19.32
CA GLY A 106 9.61 4.14 20.57
C GLY A 106 9.65 2.68 21.01
N ASP A 107 8.59 2.23 21.66
CA ASP A 107 8.45 0.84 22.12
C ASP A 107 8.03 -0.06 20.96
N PHE A 108 8.95 -0.88 20.45
CA PHE A 108 8.71 -1.74 19.29
C PHE A 108 7.68 -2.83 19.54
N GLU A 109 7.54 -3.33 20.77
CA GLU A 109 6.47 -4.27 21.08
C GLU A 109 5.09 -3.61 21.04
N ALA A 110 4.99 -2.37 21.54
CA ALA A 110 3.75 -1.60 21.44
C ALA A 110 3.43 -1.25 19.98
N ASN A 111 4.43 -0.87 19.18
CA ASN A 111 4.28 -0.60 17.75
C ASN A 111 3.83 -1.85 16.98
N ALA A 112 4.36 -3.03 17.31
CA ALA A 112 3.95 -4.30 16.70
C ALA A 112 2.49 -4.64 17.05
N ARG A 113 2.08 -4.46 18.33
CA ARG A 113 0.68 -4.64 18.75
C ARG A 113 -0.26 -3.64 18.07
N GLU A 114 0.18 -2.38 17.88
CA GLU A 114 -0.59 -1.37 17.14
C GLU A 114 -0.76 -1.79 15.68
N LEU A 115 0.30 -2.26 15.02
CA LEU A 115 0.23 -2.78 13.65
C LEU A 115 -0.75 -3.95 13.55
N GLU A 116 -0.64 -4.95 14.43
CA GLU A 116 -1.56 -6.09 14.44
C GLU A 116 -3.01 -5.64 14.63
N ALA A 117 -3.27 -4.73 15.58
CA ALA A 117 -4.59 -4.16 15.79
C ALA A 117 -5.10 -3.46 14.51
N LYS A 118 -4.26 -2.66 13.84
CA LYS A 118 -4.62 -1.97 12.60
C LYS A 118 -4.86 -2.91 11.41
N VAL A 119 -4.14 -4.03 11.34
CA VAL A 119 -4.39 -5.07 10.31
C VAL A 119 -5.81 -5.62 10.43
N TYR A 120 -6.31 -5.81 11.65
CA TYR A 120 -7.64 -6.39 11.91
C TYR A 120 -8.75 -5.36 12.15
N GLU A 121 -8.44 -4.08 12.38
CA GLU A 121 -9.42 -3.02 12.62
C GLU A 121 -10.40 -2.90 11.43
N GLY A 122 -11.69 -3.09 11.69
CA GLY A 122 -12.71 -3.05 10.64
C GLY A 122 -12.70 -4.26 9.68
N GLY A 123 -11.93 -5.31 9.98
CA GLY A 123 -11.72 -6.50 9.16
C GLY A 123 -10.33 -6.52 8.49
N VAL A 124 -10.02 -7.63 7.85
CA VAL A 124 -8.78 -7.79 7.07
C VAL A 124 -8.81 -6.92 5.80
N ALA A 125 -7.67 -6.71 5.18
CA ALA A 125 -7.59 -6.00 3.91
C ALA A 125 -8.42 -6.71 2.82
N ASP A 126 -9.16 -5.93 2.05
CA ASP A 126 -9.96 -6.44 0.91
C ASP A 126 -9.06 -6.91 -0.24
N ILE A 127 -7.90 -6.28 -0.37
CA ILE A 127 -6.82 -6.66 -1.29
C ILE A 127 -5.48 -6.36 -0.63
N GLN A 128 -4.50 -7.25 -0.80
CA GLN A 128 -3.13 -7.06 -0.34
C GLN A 128 -2.18 -7.13 -1.52
N LEU A 129 -1.45 -6.05 -1.77
CA LEU A 129 -0.32 -6.04 -2.71
C LEU A 129 0.90 -6.67 -2.05
N LEU A 130 1.44 -7.71 -2.67
CA LEU A 130 2.65 -8.39 -2.21
C LEU A 130 3.64 -8.50 -3.36
N GLY A 131 4.88 -8.11 -3.11
CA GLY A 131 6.01 -8.47 -3.96
C GLY A 131 6.56 -9.84 -3.56
N ILE A 132 7.30 -10.46 -4.45
CA ILE A 132 8.10 -11.65 -4.14
C ILE A 132 9.56 -11.36 -4.48
N GLY A 133 10.46 -11.53 -3.53
CA GLY A 133 11.89 -11.35 -3.75
C GLY A 133 12.51 -12.49 -4.55
N ASN A 134 13.72 -12.28 -5.08
CA ASN A 134 14.45 -13.29 -5.85
C ASN A 134 14.73 -14.58 -5.05
N ASN A 135 14.80 -14.49 -3.73
CA ASN A 135 14.93 -15.63 -2.81
C ASN A 135 13.58 -16.12 -2.27
N GLY A 136 12.47 -15.62 -2.80
CA GLY A 136 11.10 -16.03 -2.42
C GLY A 136 10.52 -15.33 -1.19
N HIS A 137 11.19 -14.31 -0.62
CA HIS A 137 10.65 -13.61 0.54
C HIS A 137 9.42 -12.73 0.15
N ILE A 138 8.50 -12.62 1.09
CA ILE A 138 7.35 -11.70 1.05
C ILE A 138 7.43 -10.85 2.31
N ALA A 139 7.32 -9.54 2.19
CA ALA A 139 7.63 -8.57 3.25
C ALA A 139 9.04 -8.81 3.81
N PHE A 140 9.23 -8.89 5.10
CA PHE A 140 10.50 -9.26 5.73
C PHE A 140 10.65 -10.77 6.03
N ASN A 141 9.73 -11.61 5.54
CA ASN A 141 9.81 -13.07 5.75
C ASN A 141 10.56 -13.80 4.64
#